data_996b7d307683c41c5e0c0613f6103f10
#
_entry.id   996b7d307683c41c5e0c0613f6103f10
#
_cell.length_a   1.000
_cell.length_b   1.000
_cell.length_c   1.000
_cell.angle_alpha   90.00
_cell.angle_beta   90.00
_cell.angle_gamma   90.00
#
_symmetry.space_group_name_H-M   'P 1'
#
loop_
_entity.id
_entity.type
_entity.pdbx_description
1 polymer ?
#
loop_
_entity_poly.entity_id
_entity_poly.type
_entity_poly.pdbx_seq_one_letter_code
_entity_poly.pdbx_strand_id
1 'polypeptide(L)'
;YFRHGVPVLSPDTAMDLFVEEVPPLIYAAPGGLYVNIDSEVLEDARQERDWSLGRLANELGVSRRTVSKYEDGMDASVEVAAQLDELFDAPLTAPVDVLGGADEVREDEATPEDPDVDPDDQSIVAVLTRVGYEVHPTDRAPFKTVSEDEARTEQVLTGHSTFTKAAEKRARIMSSVGHVTRTTSVYVVDEAKRDAVDNTAIVEEGEMADIEDRIDLRDLIAERVEENAA
;
A
#
# COMPACT_ATOMS: atom_id res chain seq x y z
N TYR A 1 -7.11 -3.66 8.93
CA TYR A 1 -5.89 -3.02 9.43
C TYR A 1 -5.26 -2.16 8.33
N PHE A 2 -4.44 -1.22 8.75
CA PHE A 2 -3.67 -0.40 7.79
C PHE A 2 -2.22 -0.89 7.73
N ARG A 3 -1.66 -0.91 6.53
CA ARG A 3 -0.25 -1.21 6.30
C ARG A 3 0.34 -0.13 5.39
N HIS A 4 1.25 0.67 5.93
CA HIS A 4 1.83 1.83 5.22
C HIS A 4 0.77 2.80 4.66
N GLY A 5 -0.29 3.07 5.43
CA GLY A 5 -1.40 3.91 4.98
C GLY A 5 -2.44 3.20 4.08
N VAL A 6 -2.13 2.00 3.57
CA VAL A 6 -3.06 1.24 2.73
C VAL A 6 -3.99 0.39 3.59
N PRO A 7 -5.32 0.52 3.46
CA PRO A 7 -6.26 -0.33 4.17
C PRO A 7 -6.23 -1.77 3.62
N VAL A 8 -6.20 -2.74 4.51
CA VAL A 8 -6.30 -4.17 4.19
C VAL A 8 -7.57 -4.71 4.83
N LEU A 9 -8.51 -5.09 4.01
CA LEU A 9 -9.84 -5.58 4.41
C LEU A 9 -9.94 -7.10 4.23
N SER A 10 -10.78 -7.75 5.04
CA SER A 10 -11.24 -9.09 4.72
C SER A 10 -12.24 -9.02 3.54
N PRO A 11 -12.45 -10.11 2.78
CA PRO A 11 -13.47 -10.11 1.72
C PRO A 11 -14.85 -9.73 2.24
N ASP A 12 -15.25 -10.22 3.41
CA ASP A 12 -16.56 -9.92 4.01
C ASP A 12 -16.66 -8.42 4.35
N THR A 13 -15.64 -7.84 5.02
CA THR A 13 -15.60 -6.40 5.32
C THR A 13 -15.63 -5.55 4.06
N ALA A 14 -14.97 -6.00 2.98
CA ALA A 14 -15.03 -5.29 1.70
C ALA A 14 -16.41 -5.34 1.06
N MET A 15 -17.11 -6.47 1.16
CA MET A 15 -18.50 -6.59 0.70
C MET A 15 -19.44 -5.68 1.50
N ASP A 16 -19.34 -5.69 2.83
CA ASP A 16 -20.13 -4.83 3.70
C ASP A 16 -19.91 -3.35 3.34
N LEU A 17 -18.66 -2.93 3.17
CA LEU A 17 -18.32 -1.54 2.87
C LEU A 17 -18.78 -1.10 1.46
N PHE A 18 -18.46 -1.88 0.42
CA PHE A 18 -18.63 -1.43 -0.96
C PHE A 18 -19.98 -1.81 -1.59
N VAL A 19 -20.68 -2.80 -1.03
CA VAL A 19 -21.97 -3.28 -1.56
C VAL A 19 -23.11 -2.90 -0.64
N GLU A 20 -22.93 -3.02 0.68
CA GLU A 20 -23.96 -2.74 1.67
C GLU A 20 -23.83 -1.35 2.29
N GLU A 21 -22.75 -0.61 1.96
CA GLU A 21 -22.46 0.74 2.48
C GLU A 21 -22.31 0.77 4.01
N VAL A 22 -21.89 -0.36 4.59
CA VAL A 22 -21.63 -0.50 6.03
C VAL A 22 -20.15 -0.39 6.32
N PRO A 23 -19.67 0.74 6.88
CA PRO A 23 -18.27 0.92 7.19
C PRO A 23 -17.84 0.07 8.39
N PRO A 24 -16.59 -0.44 8.44
CA PRO A 24 -16.09 -1.18 9.58
C PRO A 24 -15.94 -0.28 10.80
N LEU A 25 -16.27 -0.82 11.98
CA LEU A 25 -16.09 -0.14 13.28
C LEU A 25 -14.79 -0.56 13.97
N ILE A 26 -14.21 -1.71 13.61
CA ILE A 26 -13.06 -2.30 14.30
C ILE A 26 -11.91 -2.48 13.31
N TYR A 27 -10.72 -2.14 13.74
CA TYR A 27 -9.51 -2.42 12.97
C TYR A 27 -8.40 -3.03 13.83
N ALA A 28 -7.50 -3.78 13.20
CA ALA A 28 -6.34 -4.36 13.87
C ALA A 28 -5.12 -3.43 13.74
N ALA A 29 -4.41 -3.24 14.84
CA ALA A 29 -3.14 -2.52 14.89
C ALA A 29 -2.16 -3.23 15.85
N PRO A 30 -0.87 -2.85 15.87
CA PRO A 30 0.07 -3.39 16.83
C PRO A 30 -0.45 -3.23 18.27
N GLY A 31 -0.64 -4.34 18.96
CA GLY A 31 -1.16 -4.36 20.33
C GLY A 31 -2.60 -4.85 20.47
N GLY A 32 -3.38 -4.98 19.38
CA GLY A 32 -4.72 -5.55 19.47
C GLY A 32 -5.72 -5.05 18.43
N LEU A 33 -6.99 -5.09 18.84
CA LEU A 33 -8.11 -4.55 18.07
C LEU A 33 -8.53 -3.20 18.66
N TYR A 34 -8.78 -2.26 17.79
CA TYR A 34 -9.09 -0.87 18.13
C TYR A 34 -10.37 -0.40 17.46
N VAL A 35 -10.94 0.63 18.06
CA VAL A 35 -12.17 1.31 17.63
C VAL A 35 -11.93 2.81 17.69
N ASN A 36 -12.37 3.52 16.68
CA ASN A 36 -12.37 4.98 16.71
C ASN A 36 -13.42 5.45 17.71
N ILE A 37 -13.05 6.38 18.58
CA ILE A 37 -13.97 7.03 19.51
C ILE A 37 -14.39 8.37 18.91
N ASP A 38 -15.68 8.64 18.91
CA ASP A 38 -16.21 9.97 18.64
C ASP A 38 -15.87 10.88 19.84
N SER A 39 -14.80 11.62 19.69
CA SER A 39 -14.23 12.42 20.77
C SER A 39 -15.15 13.53 21.23
N GLU A 40 -15.90 14.17 20.31
CA GLU A 40 -16.85 15.23 20.64
C GLU A 40 -18.03 14.64 21.44
N VAL A 41 -18.60 13.53 20.96
CA VAL A 41 -19.71 12.85 21.66
C VAL A 41 -19.26 12.35 23.02
N LEU A 42 -18.04 11.84 23.17
CA LEU A 42 -17.49 11.39 24.45
C LEU A 42 -17.32 12.55 25.43
N GLU A 43 -16.77 13.67 24.99
CA GLU A 43 -16.61 14.87 25.80
C GLU A 43 -17.97 15.40 26.29
N ASP A 44 -18.93 15.54 25.37
CA ASP A 44 -20.29 16.01 25.66
C ASP A 44 -21.00 15.07 26.66
N ALA A 45 -20.97 13.75 26.43
CA ALA A 45 -21.59 12.77 27.31
C ALA A 45 -21.00 12.77 28.72
N ARG A 46 -19.68 13.01 28.84
CA ARG A 46 -19.03 13.17 30.14
C ARG A 46 -19.45 14.46 30.83
N GLN A 47 -19.49 15.57 30.08
CA GLN A 47 -19.87 16.89 30.62
C GLN A 47 -21.33 16.93 31.05
N GLU A 48 -22.26 16.34 30.30
CA GLU A 48 -23.67 16.22 30.67
C GLU A 48 -23.89 15.49 32.00
N ARG A 49 -22.96 14.62 32.37
CA ARG A 49 -22.99 13.93 33.70
C ARG A 49 -22.23 14.67 34.80
N ASP A 50 -21.71 15.86 34.51
CA ASP A 50 -20.84 16.62 35.44
C ASP A 50 -19.62 15.79 35.91
N TRP A 51 -19.07 14.94 35.03
CA TRP A 51 -17.92 14.11 35.35
C TRP A 51 -16.60 14.77 35.00
N SER A 52 -15.66 14.70 35.93
CA SER A 52 -14.28 15.07 35.62
C SER A 52 -13.58 13.96 34.83
N LEU A 53 -12.51 14.31 34.09
CA LEU A 53 -11.62 13.33 33.45
C LEU A 53 -11.11 12.25 34.42
N GLY A 54 -10.86 12.64 35.68
CA GLY A 54 -10.42 11.70 36.73
C GLY A 54 -11.51 10.73 37.15
N ARG A 55 -12.76 11.14 37.16
CA ARG A 55 -13.87 10.25 37.42
C ARG A 55 -14.06 9.21 36.34
N LEU A 56 -14.10 9.64 35.09
CA LEU A 56 -14.20 8.73 33.93
C LEU A 56 -13.01 7.76 33.86
N ALA A 57 -11.80 8.26 34.16
CA ALA A 57 -10.60 7.42 34.21
C ALA A 57 -10.72 6.30 35.29
N ASN A 58 -11.30 6.58 36.42
CA ASN A 58 -11.53 5.58 37.47
C ASN A 58 -12.57 4.54 37.05
N GLU A 59 -13.65 4.95 36.41
CA GLU A 59 -14.71 4.03 35.93
C GLU A 59 -14.14 3.07 34.86
N LEU A 60 -13.28 3.56 33.97
CA LEU A 60 -12.65 2.76 32.88
C LEU A 60 -11.39 2.00 33.35
N GLY A 61 -10.87 2.23 34.54
CA GLY A 61 -9.62 1.63 35.00
C GLY A 61 -8.37 2.11 34.24
N VAL A 62 -8.41 3.29 33.63
CA VAL A 62 -7.31 3.88 32.86
C VAL A 62 -6.74 5.13 33.55
N SER A 63 -5.69 5.71 32.97
CA SER A 63 -5.15 6.98 33.49
C SER A 63 -5.99 8.17 33.01
N ARG A 64 -6.00 9.27 33.83
CA ARG A 64 -6.61 10.54 33.43
C ARG A 64 -6.05 11.05 32.08
N ARG A 65 -4.75 10.85 31.83
CA ARG A 65 -4.10 11.21 30.56
C ARG A 65 -4.64 10.39 29.40
N THR A 66 -4.99 9.15 29.63
CA THR A 66 -5.58 8.27 28.61
C THR A 66 -6.97 8.76 28.22
N VAL A 67 -7.80 9.16 29.17
CA VAL A 67 -9.13 9.74 28.90
C VAL A 67 -9.00 11.05 28.11
N SER A 68 -8.09 11.95 28.52
CA SER A 68 -7.82 13.17 27.74
C SER A 68 -7.45 12.87 26.29
N LYS A 69 -6.66 11.84 26.07
CA LYS A 69 -6.30 11.44 24.70
C LYS A 69 -7.47 10.87 23.91
N TYR A 70 -8.41 10.19 24.54
CA TYR A 70 -9.64 9.75 23.86
C TYR A 70 -10.48 10.95 23.42
N GLU A 71 -10.60 11.99 24.25
CA GLU A 71 -11.26 13.24 23.90
C GLU A 71 -10.45 14.08 22.89
N ASP A 72 -9.15 13.80 22.73
CA ASP A 72 -8.27 14.39 21.71
C ASP A 72 -8.21 13.52 20.42
N GLY A 73 -9.07 12.49 20.27
CA GLY A 73 -9.17 11.67 19.06
C GLY A 73 -8.29 10.44 19.03
N MET A 74 -7.77 9.96 20.18
CA MET A 74 -7.06 8.68 20.26
C MET A 74 -8.04 7.52 20.27
N ASP A 75 -7.77 6.49 19.48
CA ASP A 75 -8.55 5.27 19.44
C ASP A 75 -8.46 4.46 20.76
N ALA A 76 -9.53 3.75 21.06
CA ALA A 76 -9.60 2.86 22.21
C ALA A 76 -9.51 1.38 21.80
N SER A 77 -9.11 0.52 22.74
CA SER A 77 -9.30 -0.92 22.55
C SER A 77 -10.79 -1.28 22.54
N VAL A 78 -11.14 -2.38 21.88
CA VAL A 78 -12.53 -2.85 21.81
C VAL A 78 -13.15 -2.98 23.19
N GLU A 79 -12.38 -3.44 24.18
CA GLU A 79 -12.85 -3.62 25.55
C GLU A 79 -13.20 -2.28 26.23
N VAL A 80 -12.37 -1.25 26.01
CA VAL A 80 -12.62 0.10 26.56
C VAL A 80 -13.79 0.76 25.83
N ALA A 81 -13.89 0.61 24.52
CA ALA A 81 -15.00 1.13 23.75
C ALA A 81 -16.35 0.53 24.21
N ALA A 82 -16.39 -0.78 24.39
CA ALA A 82 -17.59 -1.46 24.93
C ALA A 82 -17.96 -0.97 26.35
N GLN A 83 -16.97 -0.71 27.20
CA GLN A 83 -17.22 -0.12 28.53
C GLN A 83 -17.76 1.31 28.45
N LEU A 84 -17.27 2.10 27.50
CA LEU A 84 -17.77 3.45 27.26
C LEU A 84 -19.22 3.45 26.79
N ASP A 85 -19.57 2.61 25.80
CA ASP A 85 -20.93 2.47 25.29
C ASP A 85 -21.90 2.02 26.41
N GLU A 86 -21.51 1.05 27.24
CA GLU A 86 -22.29 0.61 28.39
C GLU A 86 -22.43 1.72 29.46
N LEU A 87 -21.34 2.41 29.72
CA LEU A 87 -21.30 3.44 30.77
C LEU A 87 -22.16 4.64 30.44
N PHE A 88 -22.20 5.04 29.17
CA PHE A 88 -22.97 6.19 28.71
C PHE A 88 -24.33 5.84 28.12
N ASP A 89 -24.63 4.55 27.90
CA ASP A 89 -25.84 4.07 27.22
C ASP A 89 -26.05 4.76 25.86
N ALA A 90 -24.93 4.95 25.13
CA ALA A 90 -24.88 5.65 23.84
C ALA A 90 -23.74 5.08 22.98
N PRO A 91 -23.92 5.00 21.64
CA PRO A 91 -22.84 4.63 20.76
C PRO A 91 -21.79 5.77 20.68
N LEU A 92 -20.63 5.52 21.27
CA LEU A 92 -19.51 6.46 21.27
C LEU A 92 -18.43 6.08 20.25
N THR A 93 -18.74 5.08 19.43
CA THR A 93 -17.83 4.58 18.40
C THR A 93 -18.11 5.22 17.07
N ALA A 94 -17.05 5.64 16.37
CA ALA A 94 -17.13 6.16 15.02
C ALA A 94 -16.65 5.11 14.00
N PRO A 95 -17.19 5.12 12.78
CA PRO A 95 -16.70 4.28 11.71
C PRO A 95 -15.22 4.51 11.41
N VAL A 96 -14.54 3.44 10.99
CA VAL A 96 -13.17 3.57 10.48
C VAL A 96 -13.21 4.26 9.12
N ASP A 97 -12.53 5.39 9.01
CA ASP A 97 -12.37 6.06 7.72
C ASP A 97 -11.38 5.28 6.85
N VAL A 98 -11.92 4.38 6.04
CA VAL A 98 -11.13 3.51 5.16
C VAL A 98 -10.62 4.26 3.93
N LEU A 99 -11.32 5.31 3.50
CA LEU A 99 -11.07 6.01 2.24
C LEU A 99 -10.53 7.44 2.43
N GLY A 100 -10.46 7.95 3.66
CA GLY A 100 -10.02 9.32 3.95
C GLY A 100 -8.64 9.65 3.40
N GLY A 101 -7.70 8.71 3.48
CA GLY A 101 -6.39 8.88 2.84
C GLY A 101 -6.43 9.01 1.31
N ALA A 102 -7.51 8.55 0.66
CA ALA A 102 -7.67 8.72 -0.78
C ALA A 102 -8.08 10.14 -1.15
N ASP A 103 -8.80 10.82 -0.28
CA ASP A 103 -9.20 12.22 -0.51
C ASP A 103 -8.00 13.15 -0.28
N GLU A 104 -7.16 12.89 0.72
CA GLU A 104 -5.89 13.60 0.91
C GLU A 104 -4.99 13.47 -0.34
N VAL A 105 -4.87 12.27 -0.91
CA VAL A 105 -4.10 12.04 -2.14
C VAL A 105 -4.71 12.73 -3.36
N ARG A 106 -6.05 12.86 -3.42
CA ARG A 106 -6.73 13.55 -4.52
C ARG A 106 -6.68 15.07 -4.41
N GLU A 107 -6.70 15.58 -3.17
CA GLU A 107 -6.63 17.02 -2.89
C GLU A 107 -5.20 17.56 -2.94
N ASP A 108 -4.21 16.68 -2.76
CA ASP A 108 -2.82 17.04 -2.90
C ASP A 108 -2.50 17.24 -4.40
N GLU A 109 -2.59 18.51 -4.86
CA GLU A 109 -2.19 18.91 -6.21
C GLU A 109 -0.66 18.76 -6.44
N ALA A 110 0.09 18.50 -5.38
CA ALA A 110 1.50 18.16 -5.48
C ALA A 110 1.60 16.71 -5.98
N THR A 111 1.91 16.56 -7.27
CA THR A 111 2.46 15.31 -7.76
C THR A 111 3.64 14.97 -6.84
N PRO A 112 3.64 13.83 -6.12
CA PRO A 112 4.82 13.45 -5.36
C PRO A 112 6.03 13.54 -6.30
N GLU A 113 7.07 14.27 -5.90
CA GLU A 113 8.31 14.25 -6.67
C GLU A 113 8.73 12.79 -6.79
N ASP A 114 8.98 12.34 -8.01
CA ASP A 114 9.51 10.99 -8.22
C ASP A 114 10.78 10.84 -7.39
N PRO A 115 10.97 9.72 -6.68
CA PRO A 115 12.19 9.52 -5.92
C PRO A 115 13.42 9.59 -6.85
N ASP A 116 14.53 10.07 -6.31
CA ASP A 116 15.79 10.09 -7.06
C ASP A 116 16.13 8.69 -7.58
N VAL A 117 16.54 8.62 -8.85
CA VAL A 117 16.99 7.37 -9.45
C VAL A 117 18.27 6.91 -8.78
N ASP A 118 18.28 5.68 -8.28
CA ASP A 118 19.49 5.04 -7.75
C ASP A 118 20.59 5.06 -8.85
N PRO A 119 21.82 5.46 -8.55
CA PRO A 119 22.91 5.46 -9.52
C PRO A 119 23.08 4.14 -10.27
N ASP A 120 22.83 3.01 -9.62
CA ASP A 120 22.94 1.68 -10.22
C ASP A 120 21.80 1.41 -11.24
N ASP A 121 20.65 2.10 -11.12
CA ASP A 121 19.49 1.92 -11.99
C ASP A 121 19.48 2.93 -13.18
N GLN A 122 20.39 3.91 -13.21
CA GLN A 122 20.41 4.97 -14.22
C GLN A 122 20.52 4.46 -15.67
N SER A 123 21.30 3.40 -15.89
CA SER A 123 21.47 2.81 -17.21
C SER A 123 20.15 2.24 -17.74
N ILE A 124 19.37 1.60 -16.90
CA ILE A 124 18.08 0.99 -17.23
C ILE A 124 17.04 2.08 -17.49
N VAL A 125 16.97 3.08 -16.63
CA VAL A 125 16.10 4.24 -16.82
C VAL A 125 16.41 4.95 -18.13
N ALA A 126 17.68 5.12 -18.47
CA ALA A 126 18.10 5.73 -19.74
C ALA A 126 17.64 4.91 -20.97
N VAL A 127 17.69 3.58 -20.91
CA VAL A 127 17.17 2.72 -21.98
C VAL A 127 15.66 2.89 -22.12
N LEU A 128 14.91 2.75 -21.03
CA LEU A 128 13.45 2.86 -21.04
C LEU A 128 12.98 4.23 -21.55
N THR A 129 13.63 5.31 -21.13
CA THR A 129 13.36 6.66 -21.62
C THR A 129 13.71 6.79 -23.11
N ARG A 130 14.85 6.25 -23.55
CA ARG A 130 15.28 6.28 -24.95
C ARG A 130 14.28 5.61 -25.88
N VAL A 131 13.70 4.50 -25.48
CA VAL A 131 12.72 3.76 -26.28
C VAL A 131 11.30 4.34 -26.17
N GLY A 132 11.11 5.42 -25.41
CA GLY A 132 9.90 6.24 -25.43
C GLY A 132 8.89 5.91 -24.32
N TYR A 133 9.35 5.39 -23.19
CA TYR A 133 8.55 5.33 -21.98
C TYR A 133 8.75 6.57 -21.12
N GLU A 134 7.69 7.00 -20.44
CA GLU A 134 7.76 7.83 -19.25
C GLU A 134 8.09 6.92 -18.07
N VAL A 135 9.17 7.22 -17.34
CA VAL A 135 9.71 6.33 -16.30
C VAL A 135 9.55 6.96 -14.93
N HIS A 136 8.83 6.27 -14.05
CA HIS A 136 8.57 6.67 -12.68
C HIS A 136 9.35 5.78 -11.72
N PRO A 137 10.43 6.28 -11.09
CA PRO A 137 11.18 5.56 -10.07
C PRO A 137 10.33 5.25 -8.84
N THR A 138 10.65 4.17 -8.14
CA THR A 138 9.95 3.77 -6.92
C THR A 138 10.95 3.51 -5.78
N ASP A 139 10.60 3.91 -4.55
CA ASP A 139 11.47 3.75 -3.38
C ASP A 139 11.20 2.46 -2.59
N ARG A 140 9.93 2.09 -2.42
CA ARG A 140 9.53 0.99 -1.51
C ARG A 140 8.77 -0.15 -2.18
N ALA A 141 8.84 -0.27 -3.49
CA ALA A 141 8.22 -1.32 -4.25
C ALA A 141 9.15 -2.54 -4.45
N PRO A 142 8.63 -3.70 -4.85
CA PRO A 142 9.45 -4.83 -5.26
C PRO A 142 10.15 -4.61 -6.60
N PHE A 143 9.80 -3.57 -7.33
CA PHE A 143 10.40 -3.08 -8.57
C PHE A 143 11.05 -1.71 -8.35
N LYS A 144 11.90 -1.31 -9.28
CA LYS A 144 12.66 -0.04 -9.24
C LYS A 144 11.95 1.07 -9.99
N THR A 145 11.23 0.72 -11.07
CA THR A 145 10.48 1.69 -11.87
C THR A 145 9.15 1.12 -12.33
N VAL A 146 8.20 2.02 -12.54
CA VAL A 146 7.03 1.83 -13.39
C VAL A 146 7.23 2.67 -14.63
N SER A 147 7.13 2.06 -15.80
CA SER A 147 7.28 2.76 -17.06
C SER A 147 5.99 2.66 -17.85
N GLU A 148 5.54 3.77 -18.42
CA GLU A 148 4.31 3.80 -19.21
C GLU A 148 4.51 4.53 -20.55
N ASP A 149 3.75 4.13 -21.56
CA ASP A 149 3.71 4.84 -22.84
C ASP A 149 2.83 6.09 -22.74
N GLU A 150 2.98 7.05 -23.70
CA GLU A 150 2.21 8.30 -23.72
C GLU A 150 0.68 8.08 -23.68
N ALA A 151 0.20 6.97 -24.24
CA ALA A 151 -1.21 6.61 -24.27
C ALA A 151 -1.67 5.89 -22.99
N ARG A 152 -0.76 5.56 -22.08
CA ARG A 152 -0.98 4.74 -20.87
C ARG A 152 -1.65 3.40 -21.19
N THR A 153 -1.36 2.85 -22.36
CA THR A 153 -1.90 1.57 -22.83
C THR A 153 -0.99 0.40 -22.50
N GLU A 154 0.29 0.69 -22.29
CA GLU A 154 1.31 -0.27 -21.95
C GLU A 154 2.08 0.20 -20.72
N GLN A 155 2.16 -0.66 -19.72
CA GLN A 155 2.95 -0.43 -18.51
C GLN A 155 3.92 -1.57 -18.28
N VAL A 156 5.15 -1.23 -17.88
CA VAL A 156 6.22 -2.18 -17.60
C VAL A 156 6.75 -1.93 -16.18
N LEU A 157 6.72 -2.97 -15.35
CA LEU A 157 7.39 -2.98 -14.05
C LEU A 157 8.83 -3.46 -14.25
N THR A 158 9.81 -2.66 -13.85
CA THR A 158 11.22 -3.02 -14.00
C THR A 158 11.89 -3.17 -12.64
N GLY A 159 12.46 -4.34 -12.37
CA GLY A 159 13.33 -4.62 -11.23
C GLY A 159 14.79 -4.65 -11.67
N HIS A 160 15.71 -4.38 -10.74
CA HIS A 160 17.14 -4.47 -11.01
C HIS A 160 17.91 -4.86 -9.76
N SER A 161 18.78 -5.83 -9.86
CA SER A 161 19.84 -6.16 -8.91
C SER A 161 20.65 -7.37 -9.40
N THR A 162 21.78 -7.68 -8.75
CA THR A 162 22.45 -8.98 -8.88
C THR A 162 21.49 -10.15 -8.68
N PHE A 163 21.60 -11.20 -9.50
CA PHE A 163 20.71 -12.38 -9.45
C PHE A 163 20.93 -13.22 -8.17
N THR A 164 20.06 -13.02 -7.20
CA THR A 164 20.08 -13.69 -5.89
C THR A 164 18.71 -14.30 -5.57
N LYS A 165 18.62 -15.10 -4.48
CA LYS A 165 17.32 -15.56 -3.97
C LYS A 165 16.37 -14.42 -3.61
N ALA A 166 16.91 -13.26 -3.22
CA ALA A 166 16.09 -12.07 -2.95
C ALA A 166 15.55 -11.45 -4.25
N ALA A 167 16.36 -11.39 -5.31
CA ALA A 167 15.94 -10.99 -6.64
C ALA A 167 14.84 -11.92 -7.18
N GLU A 168 15.03 -13.24 -7.07
CA GLU A 168 14.02 -14.23 -7.48
C GLU A 168 12.69 -14.04 -6.73
N LYS A 169 12.75 -13.77 -5.42
CA LYS A 169 11.54 -13.47 -4.63
C LYS A 169 10.86 -12.17 -5.09
N ARG A 170 11.63 -11.11 -5.40
CA ARG A 170 11.08 -9.86 -5.94
C ARG A 170 10.44 -10.08 -7.30
N ALA A 171 11.11 -10.77 -8.22
CA ALA A 171 10.56 -11.11 -9.54
C ALA A 171 9.23 -11.88 -9.43
N ARG A 172 9.11 -12.81 -8.48
CA ARG A 172 7.84 -13.53 -8.22
C ARG A 172 6.74 -12.59 -7.71
N ILE A 173 7.06 -11.64 -6.85
CA ILE A 173 6.09 -10.63 -6.39
C ILE A 173 5.69 -9.74 -7.56
N MET A 174 6.64 -9.33 -8.41
CA MET A 174 6.37 -8.54 -9.61
C MET A 174 5.45 -9.28 -10.58
N SER A 175 5.68 -10.59 -10.80
CA SER A 175 4.78 -11.43 -11.59
C SER A 175 3.35 -11.43 -11.04
N SER A 176 3.19 -11.55 -9.72
CA SER A 176 1.87 -11.50 -9.07
C SER A 176 1.21 -10.14 -9.23
N VAL A 177 1.96 -9.04 -9.06
CA VAL A 177 1.47 -7.68 -9.27
C VAL A 177 1.07 -7.50 -10.74
N GLY A 178 1.96 -7.84 -11.68
CA GLY A 178 1.70 -7.73 -13.12
C GLY A 178 0.45 -8.50 -13.57
N HIS A 179 0.22 -9.68 -12.99
CA HIS A 179 -0.99 -10.47 -13.27
C HIS A 179 -2.28 -9.73 -12.85
N VAL A 180 -2.27 -9.11 -11.66
CA VAL A 180 -3.45 -8.38 -11.14
C VAL A 180 -3.66 -7.06 -11.87
N THR A 181 -2.58 -6.32 -12.12
CA THR A 181 -2.65 -5.00 -12.77
C THR A 181 -2.67 -5.07 -14.29
N ARG A 182 -2.45 -6.24 -14.86
CA ARG A 182 -2.29 -6.47 -16.32
C ARG A 182 -1.11 -5.71 -16.89
N THR A 183 -0.04 -5.61 -16.12
CA THR A 183 1.21 -4.97 -16.52
C THR A 183 2.28 -6.02 -16.82
N THR A 184 3.14 -5.73 -17.77
CA THR A 184 4.30 -6.55 -18.10
C THR A 184 5.39 -6.35 -17.04
N SER A 185 6.22 -7.36 -16.77
CA SER A 185 7.30 -7.25 -15.80
C SER A 185 8.61 -7.85 -16.29
N VAL A 186 9.69 -7.13 -16.07
CA VAL A 186 11.06 -7.50 -16.39
C VAL A 186 11.98 -7.27 -15.19
N TYR A 187 12.88 -8.21 -14.93
CA TYR A 187 13.88 -8.09 -13.91
C TYR A 187 15.28 -8.15 -14.54
N VAL A 188 15.99 -7.04 -14.49
CA VAL A 188 17.32 -6.89 -15.09
C VAL A 188 18.37 -7.34 -14.09
N VAL A 189 19.34 -8.13 -14.56
CA VAL A 189 20.38 -8.74 -13.74
C VAL A 189 21.75 -8.67 -14.42
N ASP A 190 22.80 -8.81 -13.62
CA ASP A 190 24.18 -8.94 -14.10
C ASP A 190 24.44 -10.23 -14.91
N GLU A 191 23.92 -11.35 -14.42
CA GLU A 191 24.05 -12.68 -15.06
C GLU A 191 22.75 -13.47 -14.83
N ALA A 192 22.06 -13.83 -15.90
CA ALA A 192 20.83 -14.59 -15.85
C ALA A 192 21.10 -16.07 -15.65
N LYS A 193 20.38 -16.69 -14.70
CA LYS A 193 20.44 -18.15 -14.46
C LYS A 193 19.19 -18.89 -14.94
N ARG A 194 18.24 -18.17 -15.45
CA ARG A 194 16.98 -18.64 -16.04
C ARG A 194 16.35 -17.53 -16.87
N ASP A 195 15.43 -17.87 -17.72
CA ASP A 195 14.78 -16.95 -18.64
C ASP A 195 13.65 -16.15 -17.99
N ALA A 196 12.94 -16.73 -17.04
CA ALA A 196 11.90 -16.04 -16.29
C ALA A 196 11.71 -16.62 -14.88
N VAL A 197 10.99 -15.86 -14.06
CA VAL A 197 10.40 -16.27 -12.78
C VAL A 197 8.90 -16.03 -12.86
N ASP A 198 8.13 -17.10 -12.98
CA ASP A 198 6.70 -17.05 -13.32
C ASP A 198 6.49 -16.21 -14.60
N ASN A 199 5.77 -15.12 -14.57
CA ASN A 199 5.54 -14.21 -15.71
C ASN A 199 6.45 -12.97 -15.72
N THR A 200 7.54 -12.97 -14.93
CA THR A 200 8.54 -11.89 -14.96
C THR A 200 9.75 -12.37 -15.74
N ALA A 201 10.04 -11.74 -16.86
CA ALA A 201 11.24 -12.02 -17.67
C ALA A 201 12.50 -11.67 -16.88
N ILE A 202 13.53 -12.48 -16.99
CA ILE A 202 14.88 -12.20 -16.47
C ILE A 202 15.77 -11.86 -17.67
N VAL A 203 16.33 -10.66 -17.66
CA VAL A 203 17.09 -10.10 -18.77
C VAL A 203 18.44 -9.62 -18.25
N GLU A 204 19.51 -9.87 -18.99
CA GLU A 204 20.84 -9.34 -18.64
C GLU A 204 20.97 -7.85 -18.98
N GLU A 205 21.79 -7.14 -18.22
CA GLU A 205 22.04 -5.70 -18.46
C GLU A 205 22.50 -5.43 -19.92
N GLY A 206 23.30 -6.35 -20.49
CA GLY A 206 23.75 -6.24 -21.88
C GLY A 206 22.61 -6.33 -22.87
N GLU A 207 21.70 -7.26 -22.71
CA GLU A 207 20.52 -7.42 -23.56
C GLU A 207 19.58 -6.20 -23.44
N MET A 208 19.40 -5.72 -22.21
CA MET A 208 18.62 -4.51 -21.95
C MET A 208 19.22 -3.28 -22.61
N ALA A 209 20.55 -3.16 -22.65
CA ALA A 209 21.25 -2.06 -23.32
C ALA A 209 21.08 -2.05 -24.84
N ASP A 210 20.93 -3.22 -25.45
CA ASP A 210 20.79 -3.42 -26.90
C ASP A 210 19.35 -3.15 -27.42
N ILE A 211 18.37 -2.95 -26.55
CA ILE A 211 16.99 -2.63 -26.94
C ILE A 211 16.94 -1.30 -27.72
N GLU A 212 16.41 -1.33 -28.93
CA GLU A 212 16.33 -0.17 -29.81
C GLU A 212 14.97 0.54 -29.74
N ASP A 213 13.88 -0.22 -29.54
CA ASP A 213 12.52 0.34 -29.43
C ASP A 213 11.63 -0.48 -28.46
N ARG A 214 10.37 -0.06 -28.30
CA ARG A 214 9.41 -0.71 -27.40
C ARG A 214 8.98 -2.10 -27.88
N ILE A 215 9.02 -2.36 -29.18
CA ILE A 215 8.65 -3.65 -29.75
C ILE A 215 9.71 -4.67 -29.39
N ASP A 216 10.99 -4.29 -29.52
CA ASP A 216 12.12 -5.13 -29.12
C ASP A 216 12.03 -5.53 -27.65
N LEU A 217 11.72 -4.59 -26.77
CA LEU A 217 11.56 -4.88 -25.34
C LEU A 217 10.41 -5.85 -25.09
N ARG A 218 9.28 -5.64 -25.77
CA ARG A 218 8.10 -6.51 -25.63
C ARG A 218 8.39 -7.92 -26.12
N ASP A 219 9.02 -8.02 -27.28
CA ASP A 219 9.35 -9.30 -27.91
C ASP A 219 10.36 -10.08 -27.04
N LEU A 220 11.38 -9.41 -26.51
CA LEU A 220 12.33 -10.01 -25.57
C LEU A 220 11.64 -10.54 -24.30
N ILE A 221 10.73 -9.75 -23.72
CA ILE A 221 9.99 -10.16 -22.51
C ILE A 221 9.10 -11.37 -22.83
N ALA A 222 8.39 -11.34 -23.96
CA ALA A 222 7.52 -12.45 -24.38
C ALA A 222 8.30 -13.74 -24.61
N GLU A 223 9.43 -13.68 -25.33
CA GLU A 223 10.31 -14.82 -25.57
C GLU A 223 10.77 -15.47 -24.26
N ARG A 224 11.26 -14.67 -23.30
CA ARG A 224 11.73 -15.17 -22.02
C ARG A 224 10.64 -15.86 -21.20
N VAL A 225 9.43 -15.31 -21.21
CA VAL A 225 8.30 -15.90 -20.48
C VAL A 225 7.81 -17.18 -21.13
N GLU A 226 7.76 -17.24 -22.48
CA GLU A 226 7.34 -18.43 -23.23
C GLU A 226 8.33 -19.60 -23.05
N GLU A 227 9.63 -19.33 -23.11
CA GLU A 227 10.68 -20.36 -22.91
C GLU A 227 10.61 -20.99 -21.50
N ASN A 228 10.22 -20.23 -20.49
CA ASN A 228 10.05 -20.74 -19.12
C ASN A 228 8.79 -21.61 -18.95
N ALA A 229 7.80 -21.48 -19.84
CA ALA A 229 6.53 -22.23 -19.78
C ALA A 229 6.59 -23.58 -20.55
N ALA A 230 7.63 -23.84 -21.34
CA ALA A 230 7.83 -25.04 -22.13
C ALA A 230 8.59 -26.12 -21.37
#